data_6effe0be2b117c928adf0027c1301c67
#
_entry.id   6effe0be2b117c928adf0027c1301c67
#
_cell.length_a   1.000
_cell.length_b   1.000
_cell.length_c   1.000
_cell.angle_alpha   90.00
_cell.angle_beta   90.00
_cell.angle_gamma   90.00
#
_symmetry.space_group_name_H-M   'P 1'
#
loop_
_entity.id
_entity.type
_entity.pdbx_description
1 polymer ?
#
loop_
_entity_poly.entity_id
_entity_poly.type
_entity_poly.pdbx_seq_one_letter_code
_entity_poly.pdbx_strand_id
1 'polypeptide(L)'
;PVPTTDVTGGTLYWTPYLHNLISLHTGTGGGWIEIAQAEVSISLVGVSTTAPTDVWGYLSSGALVLELLVWTNDTTRATGLTRQDGVWTKTGDSTRRYLGTVYGSALNTVADTEANRYVWNADNRVARRGLPRHGERDRQVAADV
;
A
#
# COMPACT_ATOMS: atom_id res chain seq x y z
N PRO A 1 -0.25 9.22 -12.51
CA PRO A 1 0.22 10.47 -11.87
C PRO A 1 -0.11 10.49 -10.38
N VAL A 2 0.76 11.09 -9.58
CA VAL A 2 0.47 11.27 -8.14
C VAL A 2 -0.66 12.29 -8.00
N PRO A 3 -1.80 11.92 -7.39
CA PRO A 3 -2.90 12.86 -7.24
C PRO A 3 -2.50 14.00 -6.28
N THR A 4 -2.86 15.21 -6.64
CA THR A 4 -2.69 16.41 -5.78
C THR A 4 -4.00 16.86 -5.14
N THR A 5 -5.09 16.17 -5.46
CA THR A 5 -6.45 16.43 -4.96
C THR A 5 -7.10 15.11 -4.57
N ASP A 6 -8.23 15.20 -3.90
CA ASP A 6 -9.08 14.06 -3.55
C ASP A 6 -9.46 13.24 -4.79
N VAL A 7 -9.27 11.92 -4.73
CA VAL A 7 -9.56 11.00 -5.82
C VAL A 7 -10.46 9.87 -5.34
N THR A 8 -11.44 9.53 -6.17
CA THR A 8 -12.26 8.33 -6.04
C THR A 8 -12.34 7.68 -7.41
N GLY A 9 -11.98 6.39 -7.50
CA GLY A 9 -11.93 5.73 -8.81
C GLY A 9 -11.84 4.21 -8.74
N GLY A 10 -12.01 3.59 -9.91
CA GLY A 10 -11.97 2.14 -10.12
C GLY A 10 -10.64 1.61 -10.66
N THR A 11 -9.59 2.42 -10.66
CA THR A 11 -8.25 2.04 -11.12
C THR A 11 -7.20 2.47 -10.10
N LEU A 12 -6.32 1.55 -9.73
CA LEU A 12 -5.18 1.82 -8.88
C LEU A 12 -3.92 1.95 -9.73
N TYR A 13 -3.06 2.89 -9.36
CA TYR A 13 -1.79 3.15 -10.03
C TYR A 13 -0.61 2.92 -9.09
N TRP A 14 0.40 2.22 -9.58
CA TRP A 14 1.74 2.30 -9.04
C TRP A 14 2.51 3.36 -9.86
N THR A 15 2.88 4.46 -9.20
CA THR A 15 3.52 5.60 -9.86
C THR A 15 4.91 5.81 -9.26
N PRO A 16 5.98 5.84 -10.06
CA PRO A 16 7.31 6.23 -9.59
C PRO A 16 7.29 7.63 -8.97
N TYR A 17 8.02 7.82 -7.87
CA TYR A 17 8.05 9.11 -7.16
C TYR A 17 9.41 9.83 -7.28
N LEU A 18 10.48 9.28 -6.70
CA LEU A 18 11.81 9.89 -6.76
C LEU A 18 12.64 9.36 -7.92
N HIS A 19 12.47 8.10 -8.25
CA HIS A 19 13.11 7.40 -9.36
C HIS A 19 12.17 6.30 -9.87
N ASN A 20 12.44 5.79 -11.05
CA ASN A 20 11.59 4.77 -11.68
C ASN A 20 12.06 3.33 -11.44
N LEU A 21 12.86 3.09 -10.42
CA LEU A 21 13.39 1.76 -10.11
C LEU A 21 12.52 1.05 -9.07
N ILE A 22 12.32 -0.24 -9.27
CA ILE A 22 11.70 -1.14 -8.30
C ILE A 22 12.46 -2.45 -8.23
N SER A 23 12.74 -2.93 -7.01
CA SER A 23 13.36 -4.24 -6.78
C SER A 23 12.29 -5.30 -6.61
N LEU A 24 12.39 -6.39 -7.37
CA LEU A 24 11.49 -7.53 -7.33
C LEU A 24 12.29 -8.82 -7.13
N HIS A 25 11.76 -9.77 -6.36
CA HIS A 25 12.41 -11.04 -6.08
C HIS A 25 12.07 -12.07 -7.16
N THR A 26 13.06 -12.83 -7.60
CA THR A 26 12.90 -13.78 -8.73
C THR A 26 12.39 -15.15 -8.30
N GLY A 27 12.18 -15.40 -7.00
CA GLY A 27 11.62 -16.65 -6.47
C GLY A 27 12.62 -17.47 -5.68
N THR A 28 12.24 -18.69 -5.35
CA THR A 28 13.04 -19.62 -4.55
C THR A 28 14.40 -19.88 -5.18
N GLY A 29 15.47 -19.70 -4.39
CA GLY A 29 16.85 -19.82 -4.89
C GLY A 29 17.32 -18.66 -5.78
N GLY A 30 16.46 -17.69 -6.02
CA GLY A 30 16.79 -16.46 -6.73
C GLY A 30 17.18 -15.33 -5.80
N GLY A 31 17.21 -14.11 -6.34
CA GLY A 31 17.55 -12.89 -5.61
C GLY A 31 16.70 -11.71 -6.06
N TRP A 32 17.01 -10.56 -5.51
CA TRP A 32 16.39 -9.29 -5.91
C TRP A 32 17.03 -8.80 -7.21
N ILE A 33 16.20 -8.41 -8.13
CA ILE A 33 16.61 -7.67 -9.33
C ILE A 33 15.94 -6.29 -9.32
N GLU A 34 16.64 -5.30 -9.81
CA GLU A 34 16.12 -3.95 -9.96
C GLU A 34 15.75 -3.71 -11.41
N ILE A 35 14.56 -3.22 -11.65
CA ILE A 35 14.07 -2.88 -12.97
C ILE A 35 13.61 -1.43 -13.02
N ALA A 36 13.81 -0.79 -14.15
CA ALA A 36 13.20 0.51 -14.44
C ALA A 36 11.76 0.29 -14.93
N GLN A 37 10.82 0.94 -14.27
CA GLN A 37 9.40 0.77 -14.54
C GLN A 37 8.70 2.13 -14.65
N ALA A 38 7.95 2.33 -15.72
CA ALA A 38 7.01 3.45 -15.82
C ALA A 38 5.77 3.21 -14.95
N GLU A 39 4.86 4.16 -14.91
CA GLU A 39 3.58 3.99 -14.22
C GLU A 39 2.83 2.76 -14.76
N VAL A 40 2.33 1.92 -13.85
CA VAL A 40 1.43 0.81 -14.18
C VAL A 40 0.14 0.93 -13.40
N SER A 41 -0.93 0.36 -13.94
CA SER A 41 -2.25 0.40 -13.34
C SER A 41 -2.90 -0.97 -13.27
N ILE A 42 -3.85 -1.11 -12.35
CA ILE A 42 -4.71 -2.29 -12.24
C ILE A 42 -6.15 -1.84 -11.98
N SER A 43 -7.09 -2.52 -12.64
CA SER A 43 -8.52 -2.34 -12.36
C SER A 43 -8.88 -2.87 -10.98
N LEU A 44 -9.69 -2.14 -10.24
CA LEU A 44 -10.15 -2.50 -8.89
C LEU A 44 -11.35 -3.47 -8.90
N VAL A 45 -11.57 -4.19 -9.99
CA VAL A 45 -12.61 -5.23 -10.05
C VAL A 45 -12.38 -6.27 -8.97
N GLY A 46 -13.41 -6.52 -8.15
CA GLY A 46 -13.34 -7.44 -7.01
C GLY A 46 -13.03 -6.78 -5.66
N VAL A 47 -12.62 -5.52 -5.64
CA VAL A 47 -12.49 -4.76 -4.39
C VAL A 47 -13.87 -4.45 -3.84
N SER A 48 -14.08 -4.73 -2.56
CA SER A 48 -15.38 -4.59 -1.89
C SER A 48 -15.29 -3.68 -0.66
N THR A 49 -16.44 -3.37 -0.09
CA THR A 49 -16.57 -2.60 1.16
C THR A 49 -16.56 -3.47 2.41
N THR A 50 -16.38 -4.79 2.27
CA THR A 50 -16.47 -5.75 3.38
C THR A 50 -15.12 -6.28 3.83
N ALA A 51 -14.09 -6.18 3.00
CA ALA A 51 -12.75 -6.64 3.35
C ALA A 51 -11.68 -5.80 2.64
N PRO A 52 -10.52 -5.56 3.31
CA PRO A 52 -9.37 -4.95 2.66
C PRO A 52 -8.85 -5.82 1.51
N THR A 53 -8.07 -5.23 0.63
CA THR A 53 -7.43 -5.91 -0.50
C THR A 53 -5.96 -5.58 -0.52
N ASP A 54 -5.10 -6.58 -0.43
CA ASP A 54 -3.66 -6.40 -0.57
C ASP A 54 -3.27 -6.22 -2.03
N VAL A 55 -2.30 -5.33 -2.24
CA VAL A 55 -1.71 -5.02 -3.54
C VAL A 55 -0.30 -5.60 -3.58
N TRP A 56 -0.06 -6.46 -4.53
CA TRP A 56 1.22 -7.13 -4.76
C TRP A 56 1.82 -6.71 -6.08
N GLY A 57 3.15 -6.64 -6.12
CA GLY A 57 3.90 -6.45 -7.35
C GLY A 57 4.80 -7.64 -7.61
N TYR A 58 4.87 -8.07 -8.86
CA TYR A 58 5.76 -9.14 -9.27
C TYR A 58 6.33 -8.93 -10.67
N LEU A 59 7.41 -9.63 -10.96
CA LEU A 59 8.05 -9.60 -12.28
C LEU A 59 7.34 -10.53 -13.24
N SER A 60 6.92 -10.02 -14.39
CA SER A 60 6.44 -10.81 -15.51
C SER A 60 6.98 -10.26 -16.81
N SER A 61 7.67 -11.11 -17.58
CA SER A 61 8.28 -10.72 -18.86
C SER A 61 9.14 -9.46 -18.80
N GLY A 62 9.88 -9.29 -17.70
CA GLY A 62 10.77 -8.14 -17.50
C GLY A 62 10.10 -6.85 -17.01
N ALA A 63 8.81 -6.87 -16.73
CA ALA A 63 8.04 -5.72 -16.27
C ALA A 63 7.33 -5.99 -14.94
N LEU A 64 7.02 -4.92 -14.21
CA LEU A 64 6.16 -4.96 -13.02
C LEU A 64 4.72 -5.26 -13.44
N VAL A 65 4.13 -6.26 -12.82
CA VAL A 65 2.70 -6.55 -12.89
C VAL A 65 2.10 -6.42 -11.49
N LEU A 66 0.92 -5.83 -11.39
CA LEU A 66 0.16 -5.70 -10.16
C LEU A 66 -0.84 -6.86 -10.01
N GLU A 67 -1.02 -7.32 -8.77
CA GLU A 67 -1.99 -8.36 -8.39
C GLU A 67 -2.78 -7.87 -7.17
N LEU A 68 -4.08 -8.10 -7.16
CA LEU A 68 -4.97 -7.82 -6.02
C LEU A 68 -5.35 -9.13 -5.33
N LEU A 69 -5.32 -9.13 -4.00
CA LEU A 69 -5.76 -10.26 -3.19
C LEU A 69 -6.65 -9.76 -2.04
N VAL A 70 -7.93 -10.03 -2.15
CA VAL A 70 -8.93 -9.66 -1.13
C VAL A 70 -8.67 -10.48 0.15
N TRP A 71 -8.76 -9.84 1.30
CA TRP A 71 -8.66 -10.52 2.59
C TRP A 71 -9.83 -11.50 2.80
N THR A 72 -9.65 -12.45 3.68
CA THR A 72 -10.71 -13.40 4.06
C THR A 72 -11.89 -12.69 4.73
N ASN A 73 -11.61 -11.65 5.49
CA ASN A 73 -12.59 -10.76 6.13
C ASN A 73 -11.90 -9.41 6.48
N ASP A 74 -12.59 -8.54 7.19
CA ASP A 74 -12.11 -7.20 7.58
C ASP A 74 -10.88 -7.20 8.51
N THR A 75 -10.56 -8.30 9.16
CA THR A 75 -9.46 -8.42 10.11
C THR A 75 -8.40 -9.45 9.74
N THR A 76 -8.69 -10.34 8.79
CA THR A 76 -7.84 -11.50 8.47
C THR A 76 -7.42 -11.49 7.01
N ARG A 77 -6.11 -11.42 6.76
CA ARG A 77 -5.54 -11.53 5.40
C ARG A 77 -5.78 -12.91 4.82
N ALA A 78 -5.99 -12.98 3.52
CA ALA A 78 -6.04 -14.25 2.79
C ALA A 78 -4.68 -14.97 2.80
N THR A 79 -3.58 -14.21 2.90
CA THR A 79 -2.22 -14.74 3.09
C THR A 79 -1.41 -13.80 3.96
N GLY A 80 -0.46 -14.34 4.73
CA GLY A 80 0.41 -13.57 5.61
C GLY A 80 1.47 -12.78 4.86
N LEU A 81 2.12 -11.87 5.58
CA LEU A 81 3.33 -11.18 5.15
C LEU A 81 4.56 -11.84 5.77
N THR A 82 5.59 -12.06 4.98
CA THR A 82 6.90 -12.54 5.42
C THR A 82 7.96 -11.57 4.95
N ARG A 83 9.04 -11.40 5.72
CA ARG A 83 10.18 -10.60 5.29
C ARG A 83 11.17 -11.46 4.53
N GLN A 84 11.45 -11.08 3.28
CA GLN A 84 12.54 -11.59 2.47
C GLN A 84 13.60 -10.48 2.37
N ASP A 85 14.76 -10.68 2.99
CA ASP A 85 15.86 -9.70 3.03
C ASP A 85 15.42 -8.29 3.47
N GLY A 86 14.51 -8.23 4.45
CA GLY A 86 13.99 -6.97 4.99
C GLY A 86 12.78 -6.39 4.24
N VAL A 87 12.45 -6.87 3.05
CA VAL A 87 11.30 -6.43 2.26
C VAL A 87 10.09 -7.34 2.52
N TRP A 88 8.91 -6.76 2.60
CA TRP A 88 7.67 -7.51 2.79
C TRP A 88 7.26 -8.23 1.50
N THR A 89 7.08 -9.54 1.60
CA THR A 89 6.61 -10.42 0.54
C THR A 89 5.44 -11.28 1.02
N LYS A 90 4.77 -11.91 0.09
CA LYS A 90 3.70 -12.87 0.36
C LYS A 90 4.25 -14.13 1.02
N THR A 91 3.66 -14.57 2.11
CA THR A 91 4.07 -15.83 2.75
C THR A 91 3.92 -17.00 1.79
N GLY A 92 5.00 -17.76 1.61
CA GLY A 92 5.05 -18.89 0.68
C GLY A 92 5.36 -18.51 -0.77
N ASP A 93 5.42 -17.22 -1.12
CA ASP A 93 5.77 -16.76 -2.47
C ASP A 93 6.56 -15.45 -2.42
N SER A 94 7.87 -15.55 -2.38
CA SER A 94 8.77 -14.39 -2.33
C SER A 94 8.76 -13.54 -3.60
N THR A 95 8.20 -14.04 -4.71
CA THR A 95 8.07 -13.25 -5.95
C THR A 95 7.04 -12.12 -5.83
N ARG A 96 6.13 -12.20 -4.86
CA ARG A 96 5.07 -11.22 -4.62
C ARG A 96 5.52 -10.22 -3.57
N ARG A 97 6.06 -9.08 -4.01
CA ARG A 97 6.39 -7.95 -3.12
C ARG A 97 5.10 -7.25 -2.68
N TYR A 98 4.97 -7.02 -1.38
CA TYR A 98 3.86 -6.25 -0.83
C TYR A 98 4.05 -4.76 -1.11
N LEU A 99 3.09 -4.14 -1.79
CA LEU A 99 3.11 -2.72 -2.14
C LEU A 99 2.19 -1.89 -1.26
N GLY A 100 1.12 -2.49 -0.75
CA GLY A 100 0.17 -1.78 0.09
C GLY A 100 -1.15 -2.52 0.25
N THR A 101 -2.11 -1.84 0.84
CA THR A 101 -3.48 -2.34 1.03
C THR A 101 -4.45 -1.24 0.66
N VAL A 102 -5.55 -1.60 0.04
CA VAL A 102 -6.67 -0.70 -0.26
C VAL A 102 -7.96 -1.22 0.39
N TYR A 103 -8.90 -0.31 0.61
CA TYR A 103 -10.25 -0.64 1.09
C TYR A 103 -11.29 -0.01 0.17
N GLY A 104 -12.33 -0.75 -0.18
CA GLY A 104 -13.38 -0.25 -1.05
C GLY A 104 -14.26 0.81 -0.39
N SER A 105 -14.41 1.96 -1.01
CA SER A 105 -15.44 2.94 -0.65
C SER A 105 -16.80 2.58 -1.25
N ALA A 106 -16.78 1.85 -2.36
CA ALA A 106 -17.90 1.19 -3.01
C ALA A 106 -17.40 -0.06 -3.75
N LEU A 107 -18.28 -0.85 -4.33
CA LEU A 107 -17.89 -2.00 -5.16
C LEU A 107 -16.98 -1.53 -6.31
N ASN A 108 -15.83 -2.17 -6.45
CA ASN A 108 -14.81 -1.86 -7.47
C ASN A 108 -14.28 -0.42 -7.43
N THR A 109 -14.40 0.25 -6.29
CA THR A 109 -14.03 1.67 -6.15
C THR A 109 -13.31 1.91 -4.85
N VAL A 110 -12.24 2.70 -4.90
CA VAL A 110 -11.47 3.13 -3.73
C VAL A 110 -11.43 4.67 -3.69
N ALA A 111 -11.55 5.23 -2.50
CA ALA A 111 -11.37 6.65 -2.25
C ALA A 111 -10.02 6.91 -1.58
N ASP A 112 -9.30 7.92 -2.04
CA ASP A 112 -8.18 8.54 -1.35
C ASP A 112 -8.42 10.02 -1.25
N THR A 113 -9.22 10.39 -0.25
CA THR A 113 -9.67 11.74 0.01
C THR A 113 -9.19 12.19 1.40
N GLU A 114 -9.28 13.47 1.70
CA GLU A 114 -8.96 13.98 3.04
C GLU A 114 -9.82 13.30 4.12
N ALA A 115 -11.08 13.04 3.83
CA ALA A 115 -12.01 12.39 4.75
C ALA A 115 -11.86 10.86 4.82
N ASN A 116 -11.52 10.23 3.69
CA ASN A 116 -11.47 8.76 3.55
C ASN A 116 -10.16 8.32 2.87
N ARG A 117 -9.17 8.01 3.66
CA ARG A 117 -7.87 7.50 3.21
C ARG A 117 -7.88 5.98 3.17
N TYR A 118 -8.34 5.40 2.06
CA TYR A 118 -8.48 3.96 1.87
C TYR A 118 -7.35 3.34 1.04
N VAL A 119 -6.26 4.08 0.83
CA VAL A 119 -5.03 3.61 0.20
C VAL A 119 -3.86 3.70 1.18
N TRP A 120 -3.23 2.56 1.48
CA TRP A 120 -2.07 2.46 2.36
C TRP A 120 -0.88 1.91 1.59
N ASN A 121 0.11 2.76 1.37
CA ASN A 121 1.36 2.40 0.71
C ASN A 121 2.35 1.80 1.74
N ALA A 122 2.99 0.69 1.41
CA ALA A 122 3.94 0.01 2.29
C ALA A 122 5.27 0.74 2.43
N ASP A 123 5.72 1.40 1.37
CA ASP A 123 7.06 2.02 1.29
C ASP A 123 7.04 3.52 1.59
N ASN A 124 5.96 4.21 1.26
CA ASN A 124 5.81 5.65 1.49
C ASN A 124 4.85 5.93 2.65
N ARG A 125 5.34 5.75 3.86
CA ARG A 125 4.60 6.08 5.08
C ARG A 125 4.75 7.56 5.39
N VAL A 126 3.77 8.37 5.02
CA VAL A 126 3.70 9.76 5.48
C VAL A 126 3.40 9.76 6.97
N ALA A 127 4.29 10.36 7.76
CA ALA A 127 4.03 10.59 9.18
C ALA A 127 2.79 11.48 9.31
N ARG A 128 1.70 10.94 9.83
CA ARG A 128 0.52 11.75 10.18
C ARG A 128 0.91 12.59 11.40
N ARG A 129 0.75 13.90 11.32
CA ARG A 129 0.71 14.73 12.52
C ARG A 129 -0.45 14.21 13.37
N GLY A 130 -0.14 13.57 14.50
CA GLY A 130 -1.17 13.25 15.49
C GLY A 130 -1.89 14.55 15.85
N LEU A 131 -3.20 14.54 15.86
CA LEU A 131 -3.95 15.62 16.50
C LEU A 131 -3.42 15.71 17.93
N PRO A 132 -3.05 16.91 18.44
CA PRO A 132 -2.64 17.07 19.81
C PRO A 132 -3.77 16.52 20.70
N ARG A 133 -3.45 15.54 21.54
CA ARG A 133 -4.42 15.03 22.50
C ARG A 133 -4.86 16.20 23.36
N HIS A 134 -6.14 16.40 23.44
CA HIS A 134 -6.79 17.43 24.28
C HIS A 134 -6.53 17.12 25.76
N GLY A 135 -5.34 17.29 26.23
CA GLY A 135 -4.91 16.96 27.59
C GLY A 135 -3.51 17.42 27.95
N GLU A 136 -2.70 17.81 26.96
CA GLU A 136 -1.33 18.27 27.24
C GLU A 136 -1.20 19.79 27.42
N ARG A 137 -2.27 20.54 27.35
CA ARG A 137 -2.25 22.00 27.59
C ARG A 137 -2.31 22.40 29.06
N ASP A 138 -2.61 21.46 29.97
CA ASP A 138 -2.82 21.80 31.40
C ASP A 138 -1.61 21.56 32.31
N ARG A 139 -0.44 21.19 31.74
CA ARG A 139 0.75 20.96 32.58
C ARG A 139 1.84 22.02 32.49
N GLN A 140 1.61 23.13 31.79
CA GLN A 140 2.64 24.16 31.60
C GLN A 140 2.34 25.50 32.27
N VAL A 141 1.37 25.56 33.15
CA VAL A 141 1.01 26.82 33.90
C VAL A 141 1.20 26.72 35.41
N ALA A 142 1.92 25.70 35.90
CA ALA A 142 2.14 25.54 37.36
C ALA A 142 3.62 25.45 37.72
N ALA A 143 4.47 26.26 37.14
CA ALA A 143 5.88 26.38 37.53
C ALA A 143 6.42 27.79 37.30
N ASP A 144 5.74 28.79 37.88
CA ASP A 144 6.30 30.12 38.15
C ASP A 144 5.43 30.80 39.20
N VAL A 145 5.64 30.48 40.47
CA VAL A 145 5.47 31.35 41.65
C VAL A 145 6.55 30.96 42.67
#